data_81a4ccfe177501ecdfcf735a29bc0d31
#
_entry.id   81a4ccfe177501ecdfcf735a29bc0d31
#
_cell.length_a   1.000
_cell.length_b   1.000
_cell.length_c   1.000
_cell.angle_alpha   90.00
_cell.angle_beta   90.00
_cell.angle_gamma   90.00
#
_symmetry.space_group_name_H-M   'P 1'
#
loop_
_entity.id
_entity.type
_entity.pdbx_description
1 polymer ?
#
loop_
_entity_poly.entity_id
_entity_poly.type
_entity_poly.pdbx_seq_one_letter_code
_entity_poly.pdbx_strand_id
1 'polypeptide(L)'
;LVTKHVWPVPAFHATRYLAPRGITPNMVTTVAAVCTVLAFWLFLKGHFAAGLVFAWAMTFLDTVDGKLARTTLTSSKWGDIFDHGIDLVHPPFWYIAWALGLGAAGFSWDAVTFWWVIGAILGGYVIQRLFEGIAIKWLGLEIHIWRPVDTLFRQVTARRNPNLVLLTASLLIGRPDWGLIAVAIWTVLCLVLHGLQLMQALAAKRRLGQLTSWMTAR
;
A
#
# COMPACT_ATOMS: atom_id res chain seq x y z
N LEU A 1 8.83 2.39 -2.48
CA LEU A 1 10.13 2.68 -1.88
C LEU A 1 10.66 1.48 -1.09
N VAL A 2 10.03 1.11 0.03
CA VAL A 2 10.50 0.05 0.94
C VAL A 2 10.60 -1.30 0.22
N THR A 3 9.56 -1.73 -0.49
CA THR A 3 9.52 -2.97 -1.26
C THR A 3 10.61 -3.06 -2.34
N LYS A 4 11.05 -1.91 -2.88
CA LYS A 4 12.06 -1.87 -3.95
C LYS A 4 13.50 -1.76 -3.41
N HIS A 5 13.69 -1.10 -2.27
CA HIS A 5 15.03 -0.73 -1.80
C HIS A 5 15.43 -1.37 -0.47
N VAL A 6 14.46 -1.71 0.39
CA VAL A 6 14.73 -2.29 1.72
C VAL A 6 14.51 -3.81 1.72
N TRP A 7 13.35 -4.26 1.28
CA TRP A 7 12.97 -5.67 1.35
C TRP A 7 13.68 -6.62 0.37
N PRO A 8 14.25 -6.22 -0.79
CA PRO A 8 14.78 -7.17 -1.75
C PRO A 8 15.85 -8.11 -1.21
N VAL A 9 16.78 -7.58 -0.40
CA VAL A 9 17.89 -8.37 0.17
C VAL A 9 17.39 -9.30 1.28
N PRO A 10 16.72 -8.83 2.35
CA PRO A 10 16.23 -9.74 3.39
C PRO A 10 15.20 -10.74 2.87
N ALA A 11 14.32 -10.36 1.93
CA ALA A 11 13.37 -11.29 1.33
C ALA A 11 14.06 -12.35 0.46
N PHE A 12 15.18 -12.04 -0.19
CA PHE A 12 15.98 -13.03 -0.90
C PHE A 12 16.52 -14.10 0.06
N HIS A 13 17.09 -13.69 1.19
CA HIS A 13 17.60 -14.63 2.19
C HIS A 13 16.50 -15.46 2.82
N ALA A 14 15.35 -14.84 3.13
CA ALA A 14 14.18 -15.57 3.64
C ALA A 14 13.68 -16.60 2.62
N THR A 15 13.53 -16.22 1.35
CA THR A 15 13.09 -17.15 0.29
C THR A 15 14.07 -18.31 0.12
N ARG A 16 15.38 -18.03 0.10
CA ARG A 16 16.44 -19.06 0.02
C ARG A 16 16.37 -20.05 1.19
N TYR A 17 15.98 -19.58 2.38
CA TYR A 17 15.82 -20.43 3.56
C TYR A 17 14.54 -21.26 3.53
N LEU A 18 13.44 -20.68 3.05
CA LEU A 18 12.11 -21.28 3.10
C LEU A 18 11.87 -22.29 1.96
N ALA A 19 12.35 -22.00 0.73
CA ALA A 19 12.10 -22.82 -0.44
C ALA A 19 12.53 -24.29 -0.27
N PRO A 20 13.74 -24.63 0.24
CA PRO A 20 14.16 -26.02 0.41
C PRO A 20 13.38 -26.76 1.51
N ARG A 21 12.66 -26.02 2.39
CA ARG A 21 11.90 -26.58 3.50
C ARG A 21 10.45 -26.91 3.14
N GLY A 22 10.07 -26.77 1.87
CA GLY A 22 8.74 -27.05 1.40
C GLY A 22 7.69 -26.03 1.87
N ILE A 23 8.12 -24.85 2.37
CA ILE A 23 7.20 -23.77 2.74
C ILE A 23 6.62 -23.18 1.46
N THR A 24 5.28 -23.20 1.36
CA THR A 24 4.56 -22.70 0.19
C THR A 24 4.30 -21.19 0.28
N PRO A 25 4.13 -20.47 -0.85
CA PRO A 25 3.71 -19.08 -0.85
C PRO A 25 2.44 -18.86 -0.02
N ASN A 26 1.44 -19.72 -0.17
CA ASN A 26 0.17 -19.61 0.56
C ASN A 26 0.34 -19.69 2.09
N MET A 27 1.30 -20.46 2.59
CA MET A 27 1.61 -20.49 4.03
C MET A 27 2.15 -19.14 4.49
N VAL A 28 3.03 -18.52 3.70
CA VAL A 28 3.59 -17.20 3.99
C VAL A 28 2.51 -16.13 3.94
N THR A 29 1.65 -16.14 2.91
CA THR A 29 0.49 -15.23 2.80
C THR A 29 -0.49 -15.40 3.96
N THR A 30 -0.70 -16.65 4.45
CA THR A 30 -1.54 -16.89 5.63
C THR A 30 -0.95 -16.24 6.89
N VAL A 31 0.36 -16.34 7.09
CA VAL A 31 1.04 -15.67 8.21
C VAL A 31 0.96 -14.14 8.06
N ALA A 32 1.10 -13.62 6.84
CA ALA A 32 0.91 -12.20 6.55
C ALA A 32 -0.52 -11.73 6.88
N ALA A 33 -1.54 -12.54 6.55
CA ALA A 33 -2.93 -12.26 6.91
C ALA A 33 -3.14 -12.21 8.44
N VAL A 34 -2.54 -13.13 9.19
CA VAL A 34 -2.56 -13.09 10.66
C VAL A 34 -1.90 -11.81 11.17
N CYS A 35 -0.74 -11.43 10.65
CA CYS A 35 -0.09 -10.16 11.00
C CYS A 35 -0.99 -8.95 10.69
N THR A 36 -1.73 -8.98 9.58
CA THR A 36 -2.70 -7.94 9.21
C THR A 36 -3.78 -7.76 10.27
N VAL A 37 -4.37 -8.86 10.74
CA VAL A 37 -5.42 -8.84 11.78
C VAL A 37 -4.86 -8.40 13.13
N LEU A 38 -3.68 -8.87 13.50
CA LEU A 38 -3.01 -8.46 14.73
C LEU A 38 -2.68 -6.96 14.71
N ALA A 39 -2.16 -6.44 13.60
CA ALA A 39 -1.89 -5.01 13.44
C ALA A 39 -3.17 -4.19 13.60
N PHE A 40 -4.28 -4.59 12.94
CA PHE A 40 -5.58 -3.94 13.08
C PHE A 40 -6.03 -3.88 14.55
N TRP A 41 -5.99 -5.02 15.25
CA TRP A 41 -6.41 -5.11 16.64
C TRP A 41 -5.56 -4.26 17.58
N LEU A 42 -4.25 -4.28 17.38
CA LEU A 42 -3.32 -3.49 18.19
C LEU A 42 -3.49 -1.99 17.94
N PHE A 43 -3.69 -1.56 16.70
CA PHE A 43 -4.01 -0.17 16.36
C PHE A 43 -5.31 0.26 17.04
N LEU A 44 -6.36 -0.56 16.97
CA LEU A 44 -7.66 -0.28 17.62
C LEU A 44 -7.54 -0.10 19.13
N LYS A 45 -6.60 -0.80 19.77
CA LYS A 45 -6.33 -0.70 21.22
C LYS A 45 -5.34 0.42 21.59
N GLY A 46 -4.85 1.20 20.61
CA GLY A 46 -3.85 2.26 20.83
C GLY A 46 -2.43 1.75 21.04
N HIS A 47 -2.17 0.45 20.83
CA HIS A 47 -0.84 -0.14 20.91
C HIS A 47 -0.07 0.03 19.58
N PHE A 48 0.11 1.27 19.15
CA PHE A 48 0.63 1.62 17.81
C PHE A 48 1.99 1.03 17.52
N ALA A 49 2.93 1.03 18.49
CA ALA A 49 4.27 0.47 18.29
C ALA A 49 4.22 -1.03 17.96
N ALA A 50 3.49 -1.81 18.76
CA ALA A 50 3.31 -3.24 18.53
C ALA A 50 2.56 -3.50 17.22
N GLY A 51 1.52 -2.71 16.92
CA GLY A 51 0.78 -2.79 15.67
C GLY A 51 1.68 -2.53 14.45
N LEU A 52 2.58 -1.56 14.52
CA LEU A 52 3.55 -1.28 13.44
C LEU A 52 4.52 -2.45 13.22
N VAL A 53 4.95 -3.15 14.26
CA VAL A 53 5.80 -4.34 14.10
C VAL A 53 5.10 -5.39 13.23
N PHE A 54 3.82 -5.70 13.52
CA PHE A 54 3.05 -6.64 12.72
C PHE A 54 2.73 -6.10 11.32
N ALA A 55 2.45 -4.80 11.19
CA ALA A 55 2.23 -4.17 9.89
C ALA A 55 3.48 -4.25 9.00
N TRP A 56 4.66 -3.98 9.54
CA TRP A 56 5.92 -4.13 8.80
C TRP A 56 6.27 -5.59 8.51
N ALA A 57 6.00 -6.51 9.45
CA ALA A 57 6.15 -7.95 9.22
C ALA A 57 5.27 -8.41 8.05
N MET A 58 4.01 -7.99 8.01
CA MET A 58 3.09 -8.27 6.90
C MET A 58 3.66 -7.78 5.57
N THR A 59 4.14 -6.53 5.46
CA THR A 59 4.68 -6.01 4.19
C THR A 59 5.97 -6.71 3.75
N PHE A 60 6.74 -7.20 4.70
CA PHE A 60 7.91 -8.02 4.42
C PHE A 60 7.51 -9.40 3.89
N LEU A 61 6.58 -10.08 4.56
CA LEU A 61 6.09 -11.41 4.17
C LEU A 61 5.42 -11.40 2.79
N ASP A 62 4.65 -10.37 2.45
CA ASP A 62 4.11 -10.08 1.13
C ASP A 62 5.21 -10.01 0.03
N THR A 63 6.39 -9.48 0.35
CA THR A 63 7.53 -9.50 -0.57
C THR A 63 8.15 -10.89 -0.66
N VAL A 64 8.16 -11.66 0.43
CA VAL A 64 8.71 -13.03 0.48
C VAL A 64 7.85 -14.00 -0.30
N ASP A 65 6.51 -13.99 -0.12
CA ASP A 65 5.60 -14.92 -0.81
C ASP A 65 5.62 -14.71 -2.32
N GLY A 66 5.62 -13.47 -2.80
CA GLY A 66 5.76 -13.16 -4.22
C GLY A 66 7.12 -13.61 -4.81
N LYS A 67 8.22 -13.55 -4.03
CA LYS A 67 9.51 -14.12 -4.45
C LYS A 67 9.48 -15.64 -4.44
N LEU A 68 8.92 -16.24 -3.39
CA LEU A 68 8.80 -17.68 -3.24
C LEU A 68 7.98 -18.28 -4.38
N ALA A 69 6.82 -17.69 -4.71
CA ALA A 69 5.98 -18.12 -5.82
C ALA A 69 6.74 -18.14 -7.16
N ARG A 70 7.54 -17.11 -7.43
CA ARG A 70 8.35 -17.03 -8.67
C ARG A 70 9.51 -18.01 -8.69
N THR A 71 10.13 -18.30 -7.54
CA THR A 71 11.30 -19.19 -7.48
C THR A 71 10.93 -20.67 -7.46
N THR A 72 9.77 -21.01 -6.88
CA THR A 72 9.30 -22.40 -6.79
C THR A 72 8.32 -22.77 -7.89
N LEU A 73 7.90 -21.81 -8.74
CA LEU A 73 6.88 -21.99 -9.78
C LEU A 73 5.55 -22.56 -9.26
N THR A 74 5.22 -22.26 -8.01
CA THR A 74 4.03 -22.77 -7.30
C THR A 74 2.95 -21.71 -7.12
N SER A 75 2.86 -20.74 -8.04
CA SER A 75 1.76 -19.77 -8.02
C SER A 75 0.41 -20.49 -8.27
N SER A 76 -0.61 -20.12 -7.49
CA SER A 76 -1.96 -20.60 -7.71
C SER A 76 -2.91 -19.42 -7.91
N LYS A 77 -3.93 -19.59 -8.77
CA LYS A 77 -4.95 -18.55 -8.98
C LYS A 77 -5.63 -18.11 -7.67
N TRP A 78 -5.85 -19.03 -6.75
CA TRP A 78 -6.40 -18.74 -5.43
C TRP A 78 -5.45 -17.95 -4.55
N GLY A 79 -4.15 -18.26 -4.59
CA GLY A 79 -3.11 -17.51 -3.89
C GLY A 79 -3.04 -16.07 -4.38
N ASP A 80 -3.08 -15.85 -5.69
CA ASP A 80 -3.07 -14.53 -6.29
C ASP A 80 -4.31 -13.71 -5.90
N ILE A 81 -5.51 -14.31 -5.91
CA ILE A 81 -6.76 -13.65 -5.51
C ILE A 81 -6.73 -13.32 -4.01
N PHE A 82 -6.23 -14.22 -3.18
CA PHE A 82 -6.16 -14.04 -1.74
C PHE A 82 -5.18 -12.93 -1.37
N ASP A 83 -3.98 -12.93 -1.95
CA ASP A 83 -2.95 -11.92 -1.74
C ASP A 83 -3.41 -10.53 -2.19
N HIS A 84 -3.86 -10.39 -3.44
CA HIS A 84 -4.40 -9.14 -3.96
C HIS A 84 -5.65 -8.65 -3.20
N GLY A 85 -6.49 -9.59 -2.76
CA GLY A 85 -7.68 -9.27 -1.96
C GLY A 85 -7.32 -8.67 -0.60
N ILE A 86 -6.37 -9.27 0.11
CA ILE A 86 -5.87 -8.73 1.38
C ILE A 86 -5.28 -7.33 1.14
N ASP A 87 -4.41 -7.18 0.15
CA ASP A 87 -3.72 -5.93 -0.16
C ASP A 87 -4.66 -4.79 -0.54
N LEU A 88 -5.76 -5.11 -1.17
CA LEU A 88 -6.78 -4.13 -1.53
C LEU A 88 -7.68 -3.75 -0.34
N VAL A 89 -8.01 -4.70 0.52
CA VAL A 89 -9.05 -4.51 1.54
C VAL A 89 -8.49 -3.96 2.85
N HIS A 90 -7.35 -4.46 3.34
CA HIS A 90 -6.90 -4.15 4.70
C HIS A 90 -6.45 -2.69 4.96
N PRO A 91 -5.84 -1.91 4.02
CA PRO A 91 -5.29 -0.61 4.38
C PRO A 91 -6.32 0.39 4.92
N PRO A 92 -7.54 0.51 4.35
CA PRO A 92 -8.60 1.32 4.92
C PRO A 92 -8.92 0.99 6.38
N PHE A 93 -8.97 -0.31 6.71
CA PHE A 93 -9.27 -0.76 8.06
C PHE A 93 -8.18 -0.40 9.07
N TRP A 94 -6.91 -0.44 8.67
CA TRP A 94 -5.81 -0.02 9.53
C TRP A 94 -5.87 1.46 9.89
N TYR A 95 -6.24 2.34 8.94
CA TYR A 95 -6.38 3.78 9.22
C TYR A 95 -7.57 4.07 10.15
N ILE A 96 -8.68 3.36 9.95
CA ILE A 96 -9.83 3.44 10.86
C ILE A 96 -9.44 2.96 12.26
N ALA A 97 -8.79 1.81 12.36
CA ALA A 97 -8.36 1.26 13.66
C ALA A 97 -7.37 2.18 14.38
N TRP A 98 -6.42 2.76 13.63
CA TRP A 98 -5.49 3.76 14.18
C TRP A 98 -6.22 4.98 14.73
N ALA A 99 -7.16 5.55 13.95
CA ALA A 99 -7.94 6.71 14.38
C ALA A 99 -8.76 6.42 15.64
N LEU A 100 -9.45 5.27 15.68
CA LEU A 100 -10.23 4.84 16.84
C LEU A 100 -9.36 4.56 18.06
N GLY A 101 -8.16 4.04 17.86
CA GLY A 101 -7.19 3.77 18.92
C GLY A 101 -6.52 4.99 19.52
N LEU A 102 -6.62 6.18 18.88
CA LEU A 102 -6.02 7.42 19.41
C LEU A 102 -6.54 7.74 20.81
N GLY A 103 -7.85 7.57 21.05
CA GLY A 103 -8.45 7.81 22.36
C GLY A 103 -7.86 6.93 23.46
N ALA A 104 -7.61 5.66 23.18
CA ALA A 104 -6.98 4.73 24.11
C ALA A 104 -5.51 5.08 24.41
N ALA A 105 -4.84 5.79 23.50
CA ALA A 105 -3.47 6.27 23.65
C ALA A 105 -3.38 7.70 24.23
N GLY A 106 -4.50 8.28 24.66
CA GLY A 106 -4.55 9.61 25.29
C GLY A 106 -4.59 10.78 24.30
N PHE A 107 -4.86 10.53 23.02
CA PHE A 107 -5.07 11.55 21.99
C PHE A 107 -6.55 11.65 21.65
N SER A 108 -7.11 12.85 21.61
CA SER A 108 -8.52 13.04 21.25
C SER A 108 -8.64 13.96 20.05
N TRP A 109 -9.48 13.56 19.12
CA TRP A 109 -9.98 14.40 18.05
C TRP A 109 -11.46 14.72 18.28
N ASP A 110 -11.87 15.93 17.90
CA ASP A 110 -13.28 16.20 17.74
C ASP A 110 -13.84 15.42 16.54
N ALA A 111 -15.19 15.26 16.52
CA ALA A 111 -15.84 14.48 15.47
C ALA A 111 -15.59 15.04 14.05
N VAL A 112 -15.45 16.35 13.93
CA VAL A 112 -15.22 17.02 12.64
C VAL A 112 -13.85 16.63 12.10
N THR A 113 -12.80 16.77 12.91
CA THR A 113 -11.42 16.38 12.56
C THR A 113 -11.37 14.89 12.20
N PHE A 114 -11.99 14.01 13.00
CA PHE A 114 -12.03 12.58 12.72
C PHE A 114 -12.60 12.29 11.32
N TRP A 115 -13.79 12.83 11.02
CA TRP A 115 -14.44 12.55 9.74
C TRP A 115 -13.73 13.17 8.55
N TRP A 116 -13.12 14.35 8.69
CA TRP A 116 -12.30 14.93 7.62
C TRP A 116 -11.06 14.12 7.32
N VAL A 117 -10.31 13.71 8.35
CA VAL A 117 -9.08 12.92 8.15
C VAL A 117 -9.39 11.56 7.56
N ILE A 118 -10.33 10.80 8.15
CA ILE A 118 -10.70 9.47 7.66
C ILE A 118 -11.39 9.57 6.31
N GLY A 119 -12.27 10.53 6.10
CA GLY A 119 -12.92 10.77 4.81
C GLY A 119 -11.92 11.07 3.70
N ALA A 120 -10.91 11.90 3.95
CA ALA A 120 -9.84 12.19 2.99
C ALA A 120 -9.02 10.95 2.64
N ILE A 121 -8.66 10.13 3.65
CA ILE A 121 -7.89 8.91 3.43
C ILE A 121 -8.71 7.88 2.65
N LEU A 122 -9.91 7.55 3.11
CA LEU A 122 -10.74 6.51 2.49
C LEU A 122 -11.26 6.93 1.12
N GLY A 123 -11.78 8.17 1.02
CA GLY A 123 -12.24 8.74 -0.25
C GLY A 123 -11.10 8.81 -1.27
N GLY A 124 -9.95 9.34 -0.87
CA GLY A 124 -8.77 9.40 -1.72
C GLY A 124 -8.27 8.02 -2.13
N TYR A 125 -8.30 7.03 -1.23
CA TYR A 125 -7.96 5.65 -1.54
C TYR A 125 -8.88 5.07 -2.64
N VAL A 126 -10.18 5.18 -2.47
CA VAL A 126 -11.17 4.67 -3.45
C VAL A 126 -11.03 5.38 -4.79
N ILE A 127 -10.94 6.71 -4.80
CA ILE A 127 -10.85 7.48 -6.05
C ILE A 127 -9.55 7.15 -6.80
N GLN A 128 -8.42 6.96 -6.11
CA GLN A 128 -7.18 6.53 -6.75
C GLN A 128 -7.30 5.15 -7.40
N ARG A 129 -8.01 4.19 -6.76
CA ARG A 129 -8.31 2.88 -7.40
C ARG A 129 -9.18 3.03 -8.64
N LEU A 130 -10.17 3.95 -8.61
CA LEU A 130 -10.98 4.26 -9.80
C LEU A 130 -10.13 4.85 -10.92
N PHE A 131 -9.21 5.77 -10.62
CA PHE A 131 -8.31 6.34 -11.63
C PHE A 131 -7.40 5.28 -12.28
N GLU A 132 -6.87 4.34 -11.49
CA GLU A 132 -6.12 3.21 -12.02
C GLU A 132 -6.98 2.32 -12.93
N GLY A 133 -8.20 1.99 -12.50
CA GLY A 133 -9.16 1.23 -13.33
C GLY A 133 -9.52 1.93 -14.63
N ILE A 134 -9.77 3.25 -14.59
CA ILE A 134 -10.03 4.07 -15.77
C ILE A 134 -8.81 4.06 -16.71
N ALA A 135 -7.60 4.20 -16.18
CA ALA A 135 -6.40 4.16 -16.99
C ALA A 135 -6.25 2.81 -17.72
N ILE A 136 -6.41 1.70 -17.02
CA ILE A 136 -6.36 0.36 -17.63
C ILE A 136 -7.43 0.21 -18.71
N LYS A 137 -8.69 0.56 -18.40
CA LYS A 137 -9.83 0.38 -19.32
C LYS A 137 -9.75 1.29 -20.54
N TRP A 138 -9.40 2.55 -20.36
CA TRP A 138 -9.47 3.56 -21.42
C TRP A 138 -8.15 3.85 -22.10
N LEU A 139 -7.02 3.71 -21.41
CA LEU A 139 -5.69 3.93 -22.00
C LEU A 139 -5.03 2.63 -22.48
N GLY A 140 -5.45 1.48 -21.95
CA GLY A 140 -4.86 0.17 -22.27
C GLY A 140 -3.54 -0.07 -21.54
N LEU A 141 -3.19 0.77 -20.54
CA LEU A 141 -1.97 0.63 -19.74
C LEU A 141 -2.17 1.15 -18.32
N GLU A 142 -1.36 0.68 -17.38
CA GLU A 142 -1.29 1.25 -16.05
C GLU A 142 -0.70 2.66 -16.11
N ILE A 143 -1.35 3.65 -15.46
CA ILE A 143 -0.90 5.05 -15.45
C ILE A 143 0.54 5.21 -14.94
N HIS A 144 0.98 4.33 -14.06
CA HIS A 144 2.30 4.37 -13.45
C HIS A 144 3.47 3.95 -14.36
N ILE A 145 3.18 3.34 -15.52
CA ILE A 145 4.20 2.91 -16.49
C ILE A 145 4.17 3.75 -17.77
N TRP A 146 3.35 4.79 -17.81
CA TRP A 146 3.27 5.65 -18.99
C TRP A 146 4.56 6.44 -19.21
N ARG A 147 5.09 7.16 -18.20
CA ARG A 147 6.33 7.94 -18.28
C ARG A 147 7.31 7.53 -17.15
N PRO A 148 8.61 7.76 -17.28
CA PRO A 148 9.59 7.49 -16.22
C PRO A 148 9.25 8.17 -14.89
N VAL A 149 8.79 9.43 -14.93
CA VAL A 149 8.38 10.19 -13.72
C VAL A 149 7.20 9.54 -13.00
N ASP A 150 6.25 8.95 -13.73
CA ASP A 150 5.08 8.27 -13.15
C ASP A 150 5.52 7.00 -12.41
N THR A 151 6.51 6.29 -12.94
CA THR A 151 7.12 5.11 -12.29
C THR A 151 7.90 5.50 -11.03
N LEU A 152 8.59 6.64 -11.03
CA LEU A 152 9.28 7.15 -9.83
C LEU A 152 8.24 7.58 -8.77
N PHE A 153 7.20 8.31 -9.17
CA PHE A 153 6.15 8.75 -8.27
C PHE A 153 5.41 7.57 -7.62
N ARG A 154 5.18 6.47 -8.34
CA ARG A 154 4.58 5.25 -7.77
C ARG A 154 5.30 4.74 -6.52
N GLN A 155 6.60 4.97 -6.37
CA GLN A 155 7.37 4.49 -5.22
C GLN A 155 7.01 5.21 -3.91
N VAL A 156 6.50 6.44 -4.01
CA VAL A 156 6.15 7.29 -2.86
C VAL A 156 4.65 7.59 -2.76
N THR A 157 3.86 7.17 -3.74
CA THR A 157 2.40 7.34 -3.75
C THR A 157 1.80 6.88 -2.42
N ALA A 158 0.69 7.51 -2.01
CA ALA A 158 -0.08 7.21 -0.79
C ALA A 158 -0.68 5.78 -0.82
N ARG A 159 0.18 4.81 -0.65
CA ARG A 159 -0.11 3.37 -0.56
C ARG A 159 0.39 2.86 0.79
N ARG A 160 0.09 1.61 1.09
CA ARG A 160 0.44 0.94 2.36
C ARG A 160 1.84 1.30 2.89
N ASN A 161 2.90 0.99 2.14
CA ASN A 161 4.26 1.15 2.64
C ASN A 161 4.70 2.62 2.86
N PRO A 162 4.50 3.58 1.93
CA PRO A 162 4.77 4.99 2.22
C PRO A 162 3.97 5.54 3.40
N ASN A 163 2.71 5.14 3.53
CA ASN A 163 1.87 5.58 4.66
C ASN A 163 2.37 4.98 5.99
N LEU A 164 2.82 3.71 6.01
CA LEU A 164 3.45 3.14 7.21
C LEU A 164 4.73 3.87 7.60
N VAL A 165 5.50 4.41 6.65
CA VAL A 165 6.66 5.26 6.97
C VAL A 165 6.21 6.53 7.70
N LEU A 166 5.16 7.20 7.23
CA LEU A 166 4.61 8.39 7.89
C LEU A 166 4.10 8.07 9.31
N LEU A 167 3.36 6.96 9.46
CA LEU A 167 2.87 6.51 10.76
C LEU A 167 4.02 6.13 11.71
N THR A 168 5.06 5.47 11.20
CA THR A 168 6.25 5.15 12.01
C THR A 168 6.97 6.42 12.44
N ALA A 169 7.19 7.36 11.54
CA ALA A 169 7.83 8.64 11.87
C ALA A 169 7.05 9.42 12.91
N SER A 170 5.73 9.47 12.79
CA SER A 170 4.86 10.16 13.76
C SER A 170 4.91 9.54 15.14
N LEU A 171 5.01 8.20 15.22
CA LEU A 171 5.14 7.52 16.49
C LEU A 171 6.50 7.79 17.15
N LEU A 172 7.58 7.84 16.36
CA LEU A 172 8.92 8.17 16.87
C LEU A 172 9.01 9.56 17.51
N ILE A 173 8.19 10.51 17.02
CA ILE A 173 8.09 11.87 17.63
C ILE A 173 6.99 11.95 18.71
N GLY A 174 6.36 10.82 19.09
CA GLY A 174 5.31 10.79 20.11
C GLY A 174 3.97 11.39 19.70
N ARG A 175 3.71 11.55 18.39
CA ARG A 175 2.50 12.19 17.84
C ARG A 175 1.78 11.29 16.81
N PRO A 176 1.21 10.15 17.26
CA PRO A 176 0.48 9.23 16.38
C PRO A 176 -0.73 9.88 15.71
N ASP A 177 -1.30 10.92 16.31
CA ASP A 177 -2.39 11.73 15.76
C ASP A 177 -1.93 12.50 14.51
N TRP A 178 -0.75 13.10 14.52
CA TRP A 178 -0.18 13.79 13.36
C TRP A 178 0.15 12.83 12.22
N GLY A 179 0.42 11.57 12.53
CA GLY A 179 0.67 10.53 11.53
C GLY A 179 -0.50 10.35 10.56
N LEU A 180 -1.72 10.24 11.07
CA LEU A 180 -2.91 10.16 10.23
C LEU A 180 -3.20 11.46 9.48
N ILE A 181 -2.98 12.61 10.09
CA ILE A 181 -3.10 13.90 9.38
C ILE A 181 -2.11 13.95 8.21
N ALA A 182 -0.86 13.54 8.43
CA ALA A 182 0.14 13.47 7.37
C ALA A 182 -0.26 12.49 6.25
N VAL A 183 -0.82 11.32 6.60
CA VAL A 183 -1.36 10.36 5.64
C VAL A 183 -2.52 10.96 4.85
N ALA A 184 -3.45 11.69 5.49
CA ALA A 184 -4.56 12.35 4.82
C ALA A 184 -4.07 13.40 3.82
N ILE A 185 -3.18 14.29 4.24
CA ILE A 185 -2.59 15.33 3.38
C ILE A 185 -1.88 14.66 2.19
N TRP A 186 -1.04 13.64 2.46
CA TRP A 186 -0.32 12.91 1.41
C TRP A 186 -1.26 12.20 0.44
N THR A 187 -2.36 11.63 0.94
CA THR A 187 -3.38 10.99 0.10
C THR A 187 -4.05 12.00 -0.83
N VAL A 188 -4.41 13.17 -0.33
CA VAL A 188 -5.01 14.26 -1.14
C VAL A 188 -4.02 14.76 -2.20
N LEU A 189 -2.76 14.99 -1.83
CA LEU A 189 -1.72 15.40 -2.78
C LEU A 189 -1.52 14.35 -3.88
N CYS A 190 -1.44 13.08 -3.51
CA CYS A 190 -1.36 11.97 -4.48
C CYS A 190 -2.60 11.88 -5.36
N LEU A 191 -3.79 12.13 -4.82
CA LEU A 191 -5.03 12.13 -5.59
C LEU A 191 -5.01 13.22 -6.67
N VAL A 192 -4.61 14.44 -6.30
CA VAL A 192 -4.48 15.56 -7.26
C VAL A 192 -3.46 15.21 -8.36
N LEU A 193 -2.28 14.71 -7.97
CA LEU A 193 -1.25 14.32 -8.95
C LEU A 193 -1.72 13.19 -9.89
N HIS A 194 -2.39 12.16 -9.36
CA HIS A 194 -2.95 11.09 -10.19
C HIS A 194 -4.05 11.60 -11.13
N GLY A 195 -4.89 12.53 -10.66
CA GLY A 195 -5.89 13.18 -11.50
C GLY A 195 -5.26 13.95 -12.67
N LEU A 196 -4.21 14.73 -12.38
CA LEU A 196 -3.44 15.44 -13.40
C LEU A 196 -2.76 14.48 -14.39
N GLN A 197 -2.14 13.40 -13.90
CA GLN A 197 -1.54 12.37 -14.76
C GLN A 197 -2.59 11.74 -15.67
N LEU A 198 -3.77 11.36 -15.14
CA LEU A 198 -4.83 10.77 -15.93
C LEU A 198 -5.35 11.73 -17.00
N MET A 199 -5.58 13.00 -16.66
CA MET A 199 -6.01 14.02 -17.65
C MET A 199 -4.96 14.21 -18.76
N GLN A 200 -3.67 14.29 -18.41
CA GLN A 200 -2.59 14.40 -19.39
C GLN A 200 -2.53 13.16 -20.29
N ALA A 201 -2.67 11.96 -19.74
CA ALA A 201 -2.65 10.72 -20.51
C ALA A 201 -3.84 10.61 -21.44
N LEU A 202 -5.05 11.00 -21.00
CA LEU A 202 -6.24 11.05 -21.85
C LEU A 202 -6.09 12.06 -23.00
N ALA A 203 -5.55 13.25 -22.72
CA ALA A 203 -5.27 14.25 -23.73
C ALA A 203 -4.22 13.77 -24.75
N ALA A 204 -3.15 13.10 -24.27
CA ALA A 204 -2.12 12.52 -25.13
C ALA A 204 -2.71 11.40 -26.03
N LYS A 205 -3.54 10.52 -25.46
CA LYS A 205 -4.20 9.49 -26.25
C LYS A 205 -5.11 10.05 -27.35
N ARG A 206 -5.86 11.12 -27.07
CA ARG A 206 -6.69 11.79 -28.08
C ARG A 206 -5.85 12.35 -29.26
N ARG A 207 -4.61 12.78 -29.01
CA ARG A 207 -3.71 13.33 -30.03
C ARG A 207 -2.95 12.25 -30.80
N LEU A 208 -2.51 11.19 -30.12
CA LEU A 208 -1.60 10.16 -30.66
C LEU A 208 -2.33 8.88 -31.08
N GLY A 209 -3.61 8.71 -30.76
CA GLY A 209 -4.39 7.49 -31.01
C GLY A 209 -4.12 6.36 -30.02
N GLN A 210 -2.86 6.07 -29.74
CA GLN A 210 -2.41 5.06 -28.77
C GLN A 210 -1.34 5.60 -27.84
N LEU A 211 -1.31 5.08 -26.61
CA LEU A 211 -0.22 5.34 -25.67
C LEU A 211 0.60 4.07 -25.48
N THR A 212 1.91 4.23 -25.50
CA THR A 212 2.86 3.15 -25.20
C THR A 212 3.55 3.42 -23.88
N SER A 213 3.87 2.34 -23.16
CA SER A 213 4.68 2.43 -21.96
C SER A 213 6.12 2.82 -22.33
N TRP A 214 6.75 3.69 -21.54
CA TRP A 214 8.16 4.00 -21.70
C TRP A 214 9.06 2.77 -21.53
N MET A 215 8.57 1.71 -20.88
CA MET A 215 9.28 0.44 -20.70
C MET A 215 9.30 -0.43 -21.96
N THR A 216 8.33 -0.24 -22.87
CA THR A 216 8.24 -0.97 -24.14
C THR A 216 8.88 -0.21 -25.32
N ALA A 217 9.27 1.04 -25.10
CA ALA A 217 9.87 1.91 -26.11
C ALA A 217 11.42 1.74 -26.25
N ARG A 218 11.96 0.62 -25.74
CA ARG A 218 13.38 0.27 -25.86
C ARG A 218 13.60 -0.83 -26.89
#